data_739f8d24ff9685ee152cc90695863f35
#
_entry.id   739f8d24ff9685ee152cc90695863f35
#
_cell.length_a   1.000
_cell.length_b   1.000
_cell.length_c   1.000
_cell.angle_alpha   90.00
_cell.angle_beta   90.00
_cell.angle_gamma   90.00
#
_symmetry.space_group_name_H-M   'P 1'
#
loop_
_entity.id
_entity.type
_entity.pdbx_description
1 polymer ?
#
loop_
_entity_poly.entity_id
_entity_poly.type
_entity_poly.pdbx_seq_one_letter_code
_entity_poly.pdbx_strand_id
1 'polypeptide(L)'
;MKHLYIRTFILLFACVCGIVGMRAEVLDLTKLMPKVKKGHSYPLTTVEQGGVSLTFSKGEGRVVPVNWGYARLYNNNTLTIAAQKNMRKVTLHFLKSGKEVLPKAGEMEVSSGKLTADNVWQGNTQQLVITVYPPRGKTFSLEKVEIAYEEGQTPPTTDPNEDKPKEEETIADIASFKQTEHGKAATLKIKKALVLGSNDAELFVKDHTALIRVLLSKRGDWQRGDLVTGEVRGVYEEVDALPTINAVERISLRKVSGQSASAPNVPVNKLSEHTYSWVHTSFTANEKYKLADSRTGVPCFAYYGAEIDCYGIVIPQGTTLILYPLTAQDVTINYYDDKLNTYGEAQNVNVHIHQALKQGVFNTLTLPVSLSASEVKSVFGQAAVIAKFAYVEGNNVVFQRLTDAGMQAGEPYLVSPQTDTKSIFVAQTQVHSPQTNPNSPFVGTLNATTPPAGSYYLNRQNKLQAFFGNQQIKAFKAYFNDIENAEGKTIVVKDVTNGIQQPTSENEINAPLPTIYNLNGQRLSGDKGALAPGIYIIDGKKTIVR
;
A
#
# COMPACT_ATOMS: atom_id res chain seq x y z
N MET A 1 -57.42 39.94 38.66
CA MET A 1 -57.70 38.47 38.64
C MET A 1 -57.39 37.78 37.31
N LYS A 2 -56.57 38.31 36.38
CA LYS A 2 -56.20 37.64 35.13
C LYS A 2 -54.74 37.10 35.09
N HIS A 3 -53.92 37.44 36.04
CA HIS A 3 -52.53 37.01 36.07
C HIS A 3 -52.25 35.75 36.95
N LEU A 4 -53.24 35.27 37.74
CA LEU A 4 -53.08 34.16 38.65
C LEU A 4 -53.33 32.80 37.95
N TYR A 5 -54.15 32.76 36.88
CA TYR A 5 -54.49 31.52 36.18
C TYR A 5 -53.39 31.04 35.21
N ILE A 6 -52.52 31.89 34.71
CA ILE A 6 -51.44 31.51 33.78
C ILE A 6 -50.26 30.84 34.52
N ARG A 7 -50.00 31.21 35.78
CA ARG A 7 -48.93 30.57 36.53
C ARG A 7 -49.29 29.16 37.05
N THR A 8 -50.57 28.89 37.29
CA THR A 8 -51.06 27.60 37.78
C THR A 8 -51.15 26.57 36.64
N PHE A 9 -51.41 27.01 35.39
CA PHE A 9 -51.46 26.11 34.24
C PHE A 9 -50.08 25.67 33.76
N ILE A 10 -49.04 26.50 33.94
CA ILE A 10 -47.65 26.16 33.64
C ILE A 10 -47.09 25.18 34.66
N LEU A 11 -47.52 25.25 35.95
CA LEU A 11 -47.07 24.28 36.95
C LEU A 11 -47.79 22.91 36.86
N LEU A 12 -49.02 22.86 36.31
CA LEU A 12 -49.74 21.60 36.16
C LEU A 12 -49.32 20.82 34.90
N PHE A 13 -48.78 21.50 33.89
CA PHE A 13 -48.22 20.84 32.69
C PHE A 13 -46.78 20.31 32.91
N ALA A 14 -46.06 20.85 33.91
CA ALA A 14 -44.76 20.37 34.33
C ALA A 14 -44.82 19.11 35.19
N CYS A 15 -45.99 18.76 35.78
CA CYS A 15 -46.17 17.59 36.64
C CYS A 15 -46.72 16.34 35.96
N VAL A 16 -47.11 16.44 34.65
CA VAL A 16 -47.66 15.28 33.90
C VAL A 16 -46.68 14.74 32.87
N CYS A 17 -45.64 15.45 32.54
CA CYS A 17 -44.47 14.89 31.85
C CYS A 17 -43.44 14.51 32.89
N GLY A 18 -43.65 13.36 33.53
CA GLY A 18 -42.60 12.60 34.20
C GLY A 18 -41.56 12.26 33.14
N ILE A 19 -40.63 13.18 32.85
CA ILE A 19 -39.43 12.89 32.12
C ILE A 19 -38.57 12.06 33.03
N VAL A 20 -38.79 10.74 33.01
CA VAL A 20 -37.78 9.77 33.43
C VAL A 20 -36.53 10.15 32.63
N GLY A 21 -35.46 10.54 33.30
CA GLY A 21 -34.29 11.11 32.71
C GLY A 21 -33.61 10.09 31.80
N MET A 22 -33.96 10.08 30.51
CA MET A 22 -33.18 9.39 29.50
C MET A 22 -31.80 10.04 29.49
N ARG A 23 -30.80 9.37 30.00
CA ARG A 23 -29.43 9.82 29.97
C ARG A 23 -28.93 9.66 28.54
N ALA A 24 -28.93 10.77 27.80
CA ALA A 24 -28.38 10.78 26.45
C ALA A 24 -26.85 10.90 26.54
N GLU A 25 -26.15 10.03 25.83
CA GLU A 25 -24.72 10.17 25.61
C GLU A 25 -24.48 11.10 24.42
N VAL A 26 -23.56 12.06 24.56
CA VAL A 26 -23.31 13.11 23.58
C VAL A 26 -21.86 13.04 23.13
N LEU A 27 -21.65 12.73 21.85
CA LEU A 27 -20.34 12.76 21.21
C LEU A 27 -20.21 14.07 20.39
N ASP A 28 -19.50 15.04 20.94
CA ASP A 28 -19.20 16.31 20.30
C ASP A 28 -17.89 16.17 19.47
N LEU A 29 -18.01 15.97 18.18
CA LEU A 29 -16.87 15.73 17.30
C LEU A 29 -15.92 16.92 17.23
N THR A 30 -16.41 18.16 17.48
CA THR A 30 -15.56 19.35 17.48
C THR A 30 -14.58 19.37 18.65
N LYS A 31 -14.88 18.61 19.71
CA LYS A 31 -14.04 18.47 20.92
C LYS A 31 -13.22 17.19 20.89
N LEU A 32 -13.79 16.11 20.35
CA LEU A 32 -13.18 14.77 20.34
C LEU A 32 -12.10 14.61 19.26
N MET A 33 -12.26 15.28 18.14
CA MET A 33 -11.29 15.16 17.05
C MET A 33 -10.09 16.10 17.23
N PRO A 34 -8.89 15.70 16.73
CA PRO A 34 -7.72 16.57 16.74
C PRO A 34 -8.00 17.91 16.04
N LYS A 35 -7.50 19.00 16.61
CA LYS A 35 -7.60 20.32 16.00
C LYS A 35 -6.88 20.36 14.65
N VAL A 36 -7.55 20.87 13.64
CA VAL A 36 -7.04 20.97 12.27
C VAL A 36 -6.57 22.39 11.99
N LYS A 37 -5.37 22.55 11.45
CA LYS A 37 -4.89 23.87 10.98
C LYS A 37 -5.77 24.35 9.82
N LYS A 38 -6.06 25.67 9.77
CA LYS A 38 -6.88 26.25 8.69
C LYS A 38 -6.35 25.84 7.31
N GLY A 39 -7.22 25.27 6.48
CA GLY A 39 -6.89 24.81 5.13
C GLY A 39 -6.32 23.37 5.03
N HIS A 40 -6.17 22.65 6.15
CA HIS A 40 -5.77 21.25 6.16
C HIS A 40 -6.95 20.34 6.48
N SER A 41 -6.89 19.08 6.07
CA SER A 41 -7.83 18.02 6.45
C SER A 41 -7.09 16.70 6.57
N TYR A 42 -7.58 15.80 7.41
CA TYR A 42 -7.01 14.46 7.59
C TYR A 42 -8.11 13.41 7.38
N PRO A 43 -7.79 12.24 6.79
CA PRO A 43 -8.74 11.13 6.73
C PRO A 43 -9.30 10.83 8.13
N LEU A 44 -10.60 10.63 8.20
CA LEU A 44 -11.30 10.32 9.44
C LEU A 44 -11.64 8.83 9.45
N THR A 45 -11.25 8.12 10.54
CA THR A 45 -11.50 6.69 10.70
C THR A 45 -12.48 6.44 11.85
N THR A 46 -12.04 6.53 13.09
CA THR A 46 -12.86 6.24 14.26
C THR A 46 -12.71 7.31 15.33
N VAL A 47 -13.82 7.64 15.99
CA VAL A 47 -13.89 8.52 17.18
C VAL A 47 -14.65 7.78 18.26
N GLU A 48 -14.11 7.73 19.47
CA GLU A 48 -14.68 6.97 20.59
C GLU A 48 -14.85 7.82 21.84
N GLN A 49 -15.95 7.60 22.57
CA GLN A 49 -16.21 8.20 23.87
C GLN A 49 -17.29 7.40 24.60
N GLY A 50 -17.13 7.13 25.89
CA GLY A 50 -18.18 6.60 26.78
C GLY A 50 -18.70 5.22 26.40
N GLY A 51 -17.91 4.39 25.71
CA GLY A 51 -18.35 3.08 25.22
C GLY A 51 -19.14 3.13 23.90
N VAL A 52 -19.13 4.27 23.24
CA VAL A 52 -19.64 4.45 21.87
C VAL A 52 -18.48 4.69 20.92
N SER A 53 -18.50 4.00 19.77
CA SER A 53 -17.59 4.25 18.65
C SER A 53 -18.34 4.76 17.42
N LEU A 54 -17.78 5.78 16.76
CA LEU A 54 -18.21 6.33 15.50
C LEU A 54 -17.15 5.99 14.46
N THR A 55 -17.38 5.02 13.61
CA THR A 55 -16.45 4.62 12.55
C THR A 55 -16.89 5.20 11.21
N PHE A 56 -16.00 5.94 10.58
CA PHE A 56 -16.22 6.61 9.31
C PHE A 56 -15.52 5.84 8.19
N SER A 57 -16.24 5.47 7.15
CA SER A 57 -15.70 4.72 6.02
C SER A 57 -16.03 5.39 4.70
N LYS A 58 -15.17 5.14 3.72
CA LYS A 58 -15.41 5.53 2.34
C LYS A 58 -16.70 4.93 1.78
N GLY A 59 -17.10 3.74 2.27
CA GLY A 59 -18.19 2.96 1.69
C GLY A 59 -17.93 2.72 0.19
N GLU A 60 -18.97 2.84 -0.62
CA GLU A 60 -18.88 2.79 -2.08
C GLU A 60 -18.49 4.15 -2.72
N GLY A 61 -18.21 5.14 -1.90
CA GLY A 61 -17.85 6.49 -2.33
C GLY A 61 -16.45 6.56 -2.98
N ARG A 62 -16.20 7.66 -3.70
CA ARG A 62 -14.89 7.93 -4.31
C ARG A 62 -13.92 8.61 -3.34
N VAL A 63 -14.44 9.32 -2.34
CA VAL A 63 -13.69 10.17 -1.42
C VAL A 63 -13.86 9.65 0.00
N VAL A 64 -12.77 9.56 0.77
CA VAL A 64 -12.81 9.19 2.19
C VAL A 64 -13.38 10.33 3.03
N PRO A 65 -14.10 10.04 4.14
CA PRO A 65 -14.48 11.06 5.13
C PRO A 65 -13.24 11.76 5.70
N VAL A 66 -13.37 13.06 5.98
CA VAL A 66 -12.23 13.84 6.49
C VAL A 66 -12.60 14.68 7.72
N ASN A 67 -11.61 14.86 8.60
CA ASN A 67 -11.68 15.77 9.73
C ASN A 67 -11.36 17.20 9.26
N TRP A 68 -12.33 18.12 9.43
CA TRP A 68 -12.21 19.55 9.21
C TRP A 68 -12.48 20.36 10.49
N GLY A 69 -12.31 19.72 11.68
CA GLY A 69 -12.85 20.20 12.96
C GLY A 69 -14.30 19.73 13.20
N TYR A 70 -14.86 19.01 12.24
CA TYR A 70 -16.11 18.27 12.21
C TYR A 70 -15.97 17.15 11.17
N ALA A 71 -16.82 16.13 11.19
CA ALA A 71 -16.73 15.03 10.22
C ALA A 71 -17.40 15.45 8.90
N ARG A 72 -16.60 15.64 7.85
CA ARG A 72 -17.11 15.93 6.51
C ARG A 72 -17.33 14.63 5.75
N LEU A 73 -18.58 14.41 5.32
CA LEU A 73 -19.05 13.20 4.64
C LEU A 73 -19.39 13.52 3.18
N TYR A 74 -18.97 12.63 2.30
CA TYR A 74 -19.16 12.70 0.86
C TYR A 74 -20.17 11.65 0.40
N ASN A 75 -20.57 11.68 -0.86
CA ASN A 75 -21.52 10.72 -1.43
C ASN A 75 -21.05 9.26 -1.26
N ASN A 76 -21.95 8.39 -0.83
CA ASN A 76 -21.75 6.98 -0.51
C ASN A 76 -20.77 6.71 0.66
N ASN A 77 -20.43 7.72 1.47
CA ASN A 77 -19.72 7.44 2.70
C ASN A 77 -20.65 6.79 3.73
N THR A 78 -20.06 6.01 4.64
CA THR A 78 -20.79 5.38 5.72
C THR A 78 -20.29 5.86 7.09
N LEU A 79 -21.23 6.02 8.02
CA LEU A 79 -21.00 6.19 9.45
C LEU A 79 -21.57 4.98 10.17
N THR A 80 -20.73 4.22 10.85
CA THR A 80 -21.14 3.14 11.74
C THR A 80 -21.09 3.67 13.18
N ILE A 81 -22.22 3.60 13.87
CA ILE A 81 -22.36 3.93 15.27
C ILE A 81 -22.52 2.61 16.02
N ALA A 82 -21.56 2.27 16.89
CA ALA A 82 -21.63 1.08 17.71
C ALA A 82 -21.61 1.48 19.21
N ALA A 83 -22.45 0.86 20.01
CA ALA A 83 -22.57 1.11 21.43
C ALA A 83 -22.70 -0.21 22.20
N GLN A 84 -22.25 -0.23 23.45
CA GLN A 84 -22.32 -1.41 24.32
C GLN A 84 -23.76 -1.79 24.72
N LYS A 85 -24.71 -0.87 24.53
CA LYS A 85 -26.12 -1.04 24.85
C LYS A 85 -26.99 -0.79 23.63
N ASN A 86 -28.21 -1.36 23.64
CA ASN A 86 -29.15 -1.11 22.59
C ASN A 86 -29.55 0.37 22.52
N MET A 87 -29.21 1.01 21.42
CA MET A 87 -29.63 2.38 21.12
C MET A 87 -31.09 2.39 20.73
N ARG A 88 -31.87 3.31 21.30
CA ARG A 88 -33.28 3.54 21.00
C ARG A 88 -33.49 4.75 20.10
N LYS A 89 -32.65 5.75 20.27
CA LYS A 89 -32.70 6.98 19.50
C LYS A 89 -31.28 7.50 19.25
N VAL A 90 -31.01 7.90 18.03
CA VAL A 90 -29.79 8.59 17.65
C VAL A 90 -30.16 9.89 16.95
N THR A 91 -29.63 11.02 17.42
CA THR A 91 -29.82 12.34 16.80
C THR A 91 -28.50 12.81 16.18
N LEU A 92 -28.53 13.12 14.90
CA LEU A 92 -27.36 13.60 14.15
C LEU A 92 -27.46 15.10 13.95
N HIS A 93 -26.46 15.85 14.40
CA HIS A 93 -26.39 17.31 14.26
C HIS A 93 -25.40 17.68 13.16
N PHE A 94 -25.89 18.37 12.14
CA PHE A 94 -25.11 18.79 10.99
C PHE A 94 -24.94 20.30 10.93
N LEU A 95 -23.76 20.75 10.49
CA LEU A 95 -23.50 22.17 10.19
C LEU A 95 -24.02 22.56 8.81
N LYS A 96 -24.43 23.83 8.68
CA LYS A 96 -24.80 24.44 7.40
C LYS A 96 -23.88 25.61 7.14
N SER A 97 -22.95 25.51 6.19
CA SER A 97 -22.04 26.59 5.82
C SER A 97 -21.47 26.37 4.39
N GLY A 98 -21.63 27.35 3.52
CA GLY A 98 -21.06 27.36 2.18
C GLY A 98 -21.49 26.15 1.30
N LYS A 99 -20.60 25.19 1.06
CA LYS A 99 -20.90 23.95 0.31
C LYS A 99 -21.60 22.89 1.15
N GLU A 100 -21.65 23.08 2.46
CA GLU A 100 -22.25 22.17 3.43
C GLU A 100 -23.77 22.40 3.47
N VAL A 101 -24.50 21.31 3.45
CA VAL A 101 -25.97 21.33 3.45
C VAL A 101 -26.51 20.43 4.55
N LEU A 102 -27.71 20.72 5.01
CA LEU A 102 -28.42 19.81 5.91
C LEU A 102 -29.02 18.67 5.10
N PRO A 103 -28.94 17.42 5.59
CA PRO A 103 -29.59 16.28 4.95
C PRO A 103 -31.10 16.47 4.87
N LYS A 104 -31.71 16.00 3.77
CA LYS A 104 -33.15 15.93 3.57
C LYS A 104 -33.62 14.48 3.60
N ALA A 105 -34.92 14.27 3.66
CA ALA A 105 -35.51 12.95 3.56
C ALA A 105 -35.03 12.22 2.28
N GLY A 106 -34.55 10.99 2.44
CA GLY A 106 -33.98 10.18 1.34
C GLY A 106 -32.51 10.43 0.99
N GLU A 107 -31.86 11.42 1.61
CA GLU A 107 -30.41 11.67 1.41
C GLU A 107 -29.53 10.92 2.42
N MET A 108 -30.13 10.09 3.27
CA MET A 108 -29.46 9.13 4.16
C MET A 108 -30.25 7.85 4.23
N GLU A 109 -29.57 6.72 4.28
CA GLU A 109 -30.11 5.39 4.52
C GLU A 109 -29.55 4.77 5.78
N VAL A 110 -30.33 3.91 6.43
CA VAL A 110 -29.97 3.26 7.69
C VAL A 110 -30.10 1.74 7.57
N SER A 111 -29.17 1.01 8.20
CA SER A 111 -29.16 -0.46 8.19
C SER A 111 -30.35 -1.10 8.92
N SER A 112 -30.96 -0.38 9.87
CA SER A 112 -32.11 -0.84 10.66
C SER A 112 -32.88 0.34 11.26
N GLY A 113 -34.10 0.11 11.72
CA GLY A 113 -34.92 1.14 12.35
C GLY A 113 -35.48 2.17 11.33
N LYS A 114 -35.84 3.36 11.81
CA LYS A 114 -36.44 4.42 11.00
C LYS A 114 -35.71 5.75 11.22
N LEU A 115 -35.28 6.39 10.14
CA LEU A 115 -34.73 7.73 10.15
C LEU A 115 -35.81 8.76 9.80
N THR A 116 -35.96 9.82 10.61
CA THR A 116 -36.91 10.92 10.37
C THR A 116 -36.24 12.05 9.58
N ALA A 117 -37.08 12.98 9.08
CA ALA A 117 -36.61 14.17 8.36
C ALA A 117 -35.74 15.11 9.23
N ASP A 118 -35.84 15.03 10.55
CA ASP A 118 -35.05 15.82 11.51
C ASP A 118 -33.71 15.16 11.87
N ASN A 119 -33.23 14.21 11.06
CA ASN A 119 -32.00 13.46 11.29
C ASN A 119 -32.02 12.67 12.61
N VAL A 120 -33.17 12.21 13.03
CA VAL A 120 -33.38 11.40 14.22
C VAL A 120 -33.70 9.96 13.80
N TRP A 121 -32.81 9.05 14.16
CA TRP A 121 -33.05 7.61 14.02
C TRP A 121 -33.76 7.07 15.26
N GLN A 122 -34.68 6.15 15.06
CA GLN A 122 -35.35 5.38 16.11
C GLN A 122 -35.33 3.88 15.76
N GLY A 123 -34.94 3.07 16.72
CA GLY A 123 -34.82 1.63 16.51
C GLY A 123 -34.45 0.90 17.79
N ASN A 124 -33.85 -0.26 17.65
CA ASN A 124 -33.32 -1.07 18.76
C ASN A 124 -32.14 -1.89 18.24
N THR A 125 -30.94 -1.34 18.39
CA THR A 125 -29.72 -2.02 17.94
C THR A 125 -28.49 -1.51 18.70
N GLN A 126 -27.47 -2.35 18.83
CA GLN A 126 -26.16 -1.94 19.33
C GLN A 126 -25.27 -1.38 18.21
N GLN A 127 -25.60 -1.67 16.93
CA GLN A 127 -24.85 -1.17 15.80
C GLN A 127 -25.80 -0.60 14.74
N LEU A 128 -25.56 0.64 14.33
CA LEU A 128 -26.30 1.35 13.31
C LEU A 128 -25.33 1.82 12.22
N VAL A 129 -25.59 1.41 10.97
CA VAL A 129 -24.84 1.92 9.80
C VAL A 129 -25.72 2.94 9.08
N ILE A 130 -25.17 4.10 8.78
CA ILE A 130 -25.82 5.19 8.05
C ILE A 130 -25.01 5.46 6.79
N THR A 131 -25.61 5.34 5.63
CA THR A 131 -25.02 5.72 4.33
C THR A 131 -25.55 7.09 3.94
N VAL A 132 -24.69 7.99 3.48
CA VAL A 132 -25.05 9.37 3.16
C VAL A 132 -24.97 9.67 1.66
N TYR A 133 -25.93 10.45 1.16
CA TYR A 133 -26.09 10.82 -0.26
C TYR A 133 -26.23 12.34 -0.43
N PRO A 134 -25.22 13.16 -0.08
CA PRO A 134 -25.30 14.59 -0.29
C PRO A 134 -25.47 14.94 -1.78
N PRO A 135 -26.20 16.00 -2.13
CA PRO A 135 -26.39 16.43 -3.51
C PRO A 135 -25.06 16.70 -4.22
N ARG A 136 -25.05 16.57 -5.55
CA ARG A 136 -23.83 16.74 -6.37
C ARG A 136 -23.08 18.02 -6.04
N GLY A 137 -21.80 17.90 -5.71
CA GLY A 137 -20.92 19.03 -5.34
C GLY A 137 -21.14 19.58 -3.93
N LYS A 138 -21.97 18.92 -3.10
CA LYS A 138 -22.23 19.22 -1.70
C LYS A 138 -21.65 18.16 -0.78
N THR A 139 -21.61 18.46 0.52
CA THR A 139 -21.14 17.56 1.59
C THR A 139 -22.03 17.71 2.80
N PHE A 140 -22.12 16.65 3.62
CA PHE A 140 -22.69 16.75 4.96
C PHE A 140 -21.56 16.91 5.98
N SER A 141 -21.77 17.77 6.96
CA SER A 141 -20.78 18.09 7.99
C SER A 141 -21.37 17.77 9.36
N LEU A 142 -21.06 16.57 9.85
CA LEU A 142 -21.55 16.08 11.13
C LEU A 142 -20.70 16.68 12.27
N GLU A 143 -21.38 17.36 13.20
CA GLU A 143 -20.78 18.06 14.34
C GLU A 143 -20.90 17.26 15.63
N LYS A 144 -22.08 16.64 15.84
CA LYS A 144 -22.42 16.00 17.11
C LYS A 144 -23.37 14.82 16.88
N VAL A 145 -23.23 13.79 17.71
CA VAL A 145 -24.13 12.63 17.77
C VAL A 145 -24.65 12.51 19.19
N GLU A 146 -25.97 12.40 19.36
CA GLU A 146 -26.63 12.15 20.65
C GLU A 146 -27.31 10.79 20.60
N ILE A 147 -27.10 9.97 21.64
CA ILE A 147 -27.60 8.59 21.70
C ILE A 147 -28.40 8.42 22.98
N ALA A 148 -29.62 7.91 22.86
CA ALA A 148 -30.45 7.52 24.00
C ALA A 148 -30.70 6.00 23.98
N TYR A 149 -30.63 5.39 25.15
CA TYR A 149 -30.71 3.97 25.37
C TYR A 149 -32.08 3.54 25.94
N GLU A 150 -32.32 2.23 26.00
CA GLU A 150 -33.53 1.65 26.57
C GLU A 150 -33.62 1.88 28.07
N GLU A 151 -34.81 2.23 28.56
CA GLU A 151 -35.08 2.33 30.01
C GLU A 151 -34.99 0.95 30.65
N GLY A 152 -34.36 0.86 31.84
CA GLY A 152 -34.25 -0.35 32.64
C GLY A 152 -32.85 -0.98 32.70
N GLN A 153 -31.90 -0.47 31.99
CA GLN A 153 -30.47 -0.78 32.19
C GLN A 153 -29.82 0.36 32.98
N THR A 154 -30.17 0.47 34.25
CA THR A 154 -29.38 1.26 35.20
C THR A 154 -27.94 0.76 35.19
N PRO A 155 -26.95 1.66 35.26
CA PRO A 155 -25.62 1.25 35.73
C PRO A 155 -25.83 0.56 37.07
N PRO A 156 -25.10 -0.50 37.40
CA PRO A 156 -25.19 -1.09 38.74
C PRO A 156 -24.95 0.05 39.73
N THR A 157 -25.98 0.35 40.56
CA THR A 157 -25.82 1.12 41.77
C THR A 157 -24.84 0.32 42.61
N THR A 158 -23.68 0.86 42.84
CA THR A 158 -22.72 0.35 43.79
C THR A 158 -23.41 0.30 45.15
N ASP A 159 -23.80 -0.90 45.57
CA ASP A 159 -24.08 -1.21 46.96
C ASP A 159 -22.77 -1.02 47.73
N PRO A 160 -22.70 -0.17 48.77
CA PRO A 160 -21.46 0.07 49.48
C PRO A 160 -20.87 -1.17 50.19
N ASN A 161 -21.53 -2.34 50.09
CA ASN A 161 -21.08 -3.59 50.68
C ASN A 161 -20.67 -4.68 49.70
N GLU A 162 -20.64 -4.40 48.36
CA GLU A 162 -20.09 -5.32 47.35
C GLU A 162 -18.75 -4.82 46.77
N ASP A 163 -17.86 -4.38 47.63
CA ASP A 163 -16.47 -4.11 47.28
C ASP A 163 -15.62 -5.39 47.28
N LYS A 164 -16.03 -6.38 46.44
CA LYS A 164 -15.09 -7.31 45.83
C LYS A 164 -15.09 -7.04 44.35
N PRO A 165 -13.93 -6.66 43.76
CA PRO A 165 -13.80 -6.60 42.32
C PRO A 165 -14.28 -7.95 41.78
N LYS A 166 -15.29 -7.97 40.88
CA LYS A 166 -15.57 -9.16 40.07
C LYS A 166 -14.24 -9.53 39.43
N GLU A 167 -13.72 -10.68 39.81
CA GLU A 167 -12.45 -11.19 39.28
C GLU A 167 -12.57 -11.15 37.74
N GLU A 168 -11.82 -10.26 37.10
CA GLU A 168 -11.80 -10.16 35.63
C GLU A 168 -11.43 -11.53 35.10
N GLU A 169 -12.25 -12.09 34.21
CA GLU A 169 -11.95 -13.39 33.63
C GLU A 169 -10.60 -13.28 32.90
N THR A 170 -9.56 -13.83 33.50
CA THR A 170 -8.20 -13.81 32.98
C THR A 170 -7.88 -15.17 32.39
N ILE A 171 -7.60 -15.19 31.08
CA ILE A 171 -7.38 -16.40 30.31
C ILE A 171 -5.89 -16.56 30.04
N ALA A 172 -5.36 -17.75 30.26
CA ALA A 172 -3.92 -18.00 30.33
C ALA A 172 -3.22 -18.23 28.98
N ASP A 173 -3.97 -18.51 27.91
CA ASP A 173 -3.43 -18.82 26.59
C ASP A 173 -4.38 -18.42 25.45
N ILE A 174 -3.84 -18.35 24.23
CA ILE A 174 -4.58 -17.90 23.06
C ILE A 174 -5.69 -18.89 22.64
N ALA A 175 -5.43 -20.20 22.72
CA ALA A 175 -6.44 -21.19 22.32
C ALA A 175 -7.68 -21.10 23.22
N SER A 176 -7.48 -20.96 24.54
CA SER A 176 -8.56 -20.75 25.50
C SER A 176 -9.28 -19.42 25.28
N PHE A 177 -8.53 -18.35 24.94
CA PHE A 177 -9.14 -17.04 24.64
C PHE A 177 -10.08 -17.11 23.41
N LYS A 178 -9.76 -17.90 22.41
CA LYS A 178 -10.62 -18.15 21.24
C LYS A 178 -11.93 -18.87 21.56
N GLN A 179 -12.09 -19.42 22.77
CA GLN A 179 -13.33 -20.07 23.24
C GLN A 179 -14.19 -19.13 24.10
N THR A 180 -13.79 -17.86 24.27
CA THR A 180 -14.59 -16.90 25.04
C THR A 180 -15.93 -16.62 24.39
N GLU A 181 -16.90 -16.23 25.20
CA GLU A 181 -18.24 -15.88 24.72
C GLU A 181 -18.19 -14.75 23.70
N HIS A 182 -18.84 -14.95 22.56
CA HIS A 182 -18.83 -13.97 21.47
C HIS A 182 -19.38 -12.62 21.91
N GLY A 183 -18.66 -11.54 21.60
CA GLY A 183 -19.06 -10.18 21.94
C GLY A 183 -18.72 -9.78 23.40
N LYS A 184 -18.12 -10.66 24.21
CA LYS A 184 -17.74 -10.38 25.57
C LYS A 184 -16.24 -10.11 25.68
N ALA A 185 -15.89 -8.99 26.34
CA ALA A 185 -14.49 -8.67 26.58
C ALA A 185 -13.90 -9.57 27.66
N ALA A 186 -12.73 -10.14 27.39
CA ALA A 186 -11.95 -10.94 28.33
C ALA A 186 -10.49 -10.48 28.34
N THR A 187 -9.74 -10.84 29.37
CA THR A 187 -8.31 -10.51 29.49
C THR A 187 -7.47 -11.73 29.15
N LEU A 188 -6.72 -11.65 28.04
CA LEU A 188 -5.71 -12.63 27.67
C LEU A 188 -4.38 -12.30 28.35
N LYS A 189 -3.87 -13.23 29.17
CA LYS A 189 -2.57 -13.11 29.82
C LYS A 189 -1.51 -13.83 29.02
N ILE A 190 -0.69 -13.06 28.34
CA ILE A 190 0.38 -13.56 27.48
C ILE A 190 1.65 -13.81 28.29
N LYS A 191 2.21 -15.02 28.16
CA LYS A 191 3.48 -15.43 28.74
C LYS A 191 4.44 -15.84 27.64
N LYS A 192 5.41 -14.96 27.29
CA LYS A 192 6.42 -15.21 26.27
C LYS A 192 5.86 -15.61 24.88
N ALA A 193 4.82 -14.91 24.41
CA ALA A 193 4.36 -15.09 23.03
C ALA A 193 5.34 -14.45 22.04
N LEU A 194 5.51 -15.10 20.91
CA LEU A 194 6.35 -14.64 19.82
C LEU A 194 5.59 -13.64 18.94
N VAL A 195 6.17 -12.48 18.71
CA VAL A 195 5.69 -11.52 17.71
C VAL A 195 6.09 -12.02 16.32
N LEU A 196 5.10 -12.28 15.49
CA LEU A 196 5.29 -12.69 14.09
C LEU A 196 5.35 -11.48 13.14
N GLY A 197 4.68 -10.41 13.49
CA GLY A 197 4.67 -9.15 12.75
C GLY A 197 3.85 -8.09 13.46
N SER A 198 4.14 -6.83 13.15
CA SER A 198 3.38 -5.68 13.65
C SER A 198 3.44 -4.55 12.62
N ASN A 199 2.33 -3.83 12.48
CA ASN A 199 2.23 -2.59 11.74
C ASN A 199 1.48 -1.54 12.57
N ASP A 200 1.04 -0.44 11.96
CA ASP A 200 0.40 0.65 12.69
C ASP A 200 -0.97 0.28 13.29
N ALA A 201 -1.63 -0.75 12.75
CA ALA A 201 -2.98 -1.16 13.09
C ALA A 201 -3.10 -2.58 13.63
N GLU A 202 -2.06 -3.42 13.49
CA GLU A 202 -2.15 -4.84 13.76
C GLU A 202 -0.88 -5.35 14.45
N LEU A 203 -1.08 -6.29 15.37
CA LEU A 203 -0.02 -7.08 16.00
C LEU A 203 -0.38 -8.57 15.91
N PHE A 204 0.50 -9.38 15.38
CA PHE A 204 0.35 -10.83 15.30
C PHE A 204 1.24 -11.49 16.33
N VAL A 205 0.62 -12.20 17.26
CA VAL A 205 1.33 -12.95 18.30
C VAL A 205 0.95 -14.43 18.30
N LYS A 206 1.93 -15.25 18.64
CA LYS A 206 1.77 -16.71 18.73
C LYS A 206 2.35 -17.19 20.05
N ASP A 207 1.55 -17.90 20.83
CA ASP A 207 2.03 -18.68 21.97
C ASP A 207 2.21 -20.17 21.59
N HIS A 208 2.37 -21.05 22.57
CA HIS A 208 2.51 -22.48 22.36
C HIS A 208 1.20 -23.17 21.91
N THR A 209 0.06 -22.48 22.03
CA THR A 209 -1.27 -23.04 21.77
C THR A 209 -1.82 -22.60 20.41
N ALA A 210 -1.72 -21.31 20.08
CA ALA A 210 -2.31 -20.77 18.87
C ALA A 210 -1.68 -19.43 18.46
N LEU A 211 -2.19 -18.89 17.35
CA LEU A 211 -1.92 -17.55 16.82
C LEU A 211 -3.16 -16.69 16.95
N ILE A 212 -2.97 -15.40 17.24
CA ILE A 212 -4.04 -14.41 17.26
C ILE A 212 -3.55 -13.07 16.69
N ARG A 213 -4.42 -12.37 15.99
CA ARG A 213 -4.24 -10.96 15.57
C ARG A 213 -4.83 -10.06 16.66
N VAL A 214 -4.14 -8.99 16.99
CA VAL A 214 -4.64 -7.93 17.89
C VAL A 214 -4.79 -6.66 17.06
N LEU A 215 -5.99 -6.09 16.97
CA LEU A 215 -6.20 -4.80 16.32
C LEU A 215 -5.78 -3.68 17.28
N LEU A 216 -4.88 -2.83 16.82
CA LEU A 216 -4.27 -1.77 17.61
C LEU A 216 -4.94 -0.42 17.29
N SER A 217 -5.22 0.36 18.32
CA SER A 217 -5.60 1.77 18.18
C SER A 217 -4.37 2.67 18.00
N LYS A 218 -3.18 2.17 18.35
CA LYS A 218 -1.91 2.88 18.27
C LYS A 218 -0.78 1.87 18.04
N ARG A 219 0.16 2.24 17.15
CA ARG A 219 1.37 1.45 16.92
C ARG A 219 2.14 1.20 18.22
N GLY A 220 2.53 -0.05 18.44
CA GLY A 220 3.47 -0.44 19.48
C GLY A 220 4.91 -0.54 18.95
N ASP A 221 5.85 -0.66 19.86
CA ASP A 221 7.27 -0.82 19.56
C ASP A 221 7.67 -2.32 19.58
N TRP A 222 6.96 -3.13 18.80
CA TRP A 222 7.23 -4.56 18.67
C TRP A 222 7.76 -4.89 17.28
N GLN A 223 8.75 -5.78 17.25
CA GLN A 223 9.36 -6.28 16.02
C GLN A 223 9.22 -7.79 15.93
N ARG A 224 9.26 -8.32 14.72
CA ARG A 224 9.28 -9.77 14.49
C ARG A 224 10.43 -10.41 15.26
N GLY A 225 10.12 -11.50 15.96
CA GLY A 225 11.07 -12.19 16.82
C GLY A 225 11.07 -11.72 18.27
N ASP A 226 10.40 -10.62 18.62
CA ASP A 226 10.26 -10.25 20.03
C ASP A 226 9.44 -11.29 20.79
N LEU A 227 9.88 -11.64 21.97
CA LEU A 227 9.06 -12.35 22.97
C LEU A 227 8.42 -11.34 23.88
N VAL A 228 7.09 -11.39 23.97
CA VAL A 228 6.30 -10.45 24.76
C VAL A 228 5.57 -11.15 25.90
N THR A 229 5.39 -10.43 26.99
CA THR A 229 4.58 -10.84 28.15
C THR A 229 3.72 -9.67 28.60
N GLY A 230 2.57 -9.97 29.20
CA GLY A 230 1.64 -8.95 29.67
C GLY A 230 0.19 -9.34 29.43
N GLU A 231 -0.67 -8.37 29.27
CA GLU A 231 -2.10 -8.59 29.13
C GLU A 231 -2.67 -7.80 27.96
N VAL A 232 -3.66 -8.41 27.29
CA VAL A 232 -4.50 -7.75 26.28
C VAL A 232 -5.94 -8.01 26.67
N ARG A 233 -6.72 -6.94 26.89
CA ARG A 233 -8.16 -7.02 27.13
C ARG A 233 -8.90 -6.54 25.89
N GLY A 234 -9.82 -7.35 25.41
CA GLY A 234 -10.63 -7.06 24.25
C GLY A 234 -11.61 -8.21 23.96
N VAL A 235 -12.27 -8.14 22.81
CA VAL A 235 -13.28 -9.10 22.37
C VAL A 235 -12.67 -10.03 21.33
N TYR A 236 -12.88 -11.35 21.50
CA TYR A 236 -12.55 -12.31 20.46
C TYR A 236 -13.57 -12.27 19.34
N GLU A 237 -13.09 -12.14 18.12
CA GLU A 237 -13.89 -12.23 16.88
C GLU A 237 -13.07 -12.86 15.76
N GLU A 238 -13.75 -13.44 14.78
CA GLU A 238 -13.12 -13.74 13.49
C GLU A 238 -13.33 -12.57 12.54
N VAL A 239 -12.28 -11.83 12.25
CA VAL A 239 -12.30 -10.71 11.31
C VAL A 239 -11.47 -11.08 10.08
N ASP A 240 -12.08 -11.03 8.89
CA ASP A 240 -11.48 -11.50 7.63
C ASP A 240 -10.99 -12.95 7.70
N ALA A 241 -11.74 -13.81 8.36
CA ALA A 241 -11.42 -15.20 8.66
C ALA A 241 -10.13 -15.40 9.48
N LEU A 242 -9.65 -14.37 10.19
CA LEU A 242 -8.53 -14.46 11.12
C LEU A 242 -8.99 -14.37 12.57
N PRO A 243 -8.49 -15.27 13.46
CA PRO A 243 -8.67 -15.13 14.90
C PRO A 243 -8.14 -13.77 15.35
N THR A 244 -8.99 -12.95 15.93
CA THR A 244 -8.67 -11.52 16.18
C THR A 244 -9.14 -11.11 17.58
N ILE A 245 -8.34 -10.33 18.28
CA ILE A 245 -8.79 -9.51 19.41
C ILE A 245 -9.15 -8.15 18.85
N ASN A 246 -10.44 -7.87 18.83
CA ASN A 246 -11.02 -6.59 18.44
C ASN A 246 -11.39 -5.77 19.67
N ALA A 247 -11.81 -4.52 19.50
CA ALA A 247 -12.23 -3.63 20.57
C ALA A 247 -11.27 -3.66 21.77
N VAL A 248 -9.96 -3.49 21.49
CA VAL A 248 -8.92 -3.57 22.53
C VAL A 248 -9.08 -2.42 23.53
N GLU A 249 -9.48 -2.76 24.76
CA GLU A 249 -9.66 -1.81 25.86
C GLU A 249 -8.33 -1.49 26.56
N ARG A 250 -7.47 -2.51 26.70
CA ARG A 250 -6.19 -2.40 27.40
C ARG A 250 -5.15 -3.32 26.76
N ILE A 251 -3.95 -2.79 26.54
CA ILE A 251 -2.79 -3.57 26.15
C ILE A 251 -1.59 -3.16 27.00
N SER A 252 -0.96 -4.14 27.66
CA SER A 252 0.19 -3.93 28.54
C SER A 252 1.36 -4.86 28.20
N LEU A 253 1.49 -5.23 26.91
CA LEU A 253 2.56 -6.10 26.44
C LEU A 253 3.91 -5.40 26.53
N ARG A 254 4.89 -6.09 27.12
CA ARG A 254 6.29 -5.65 27.19
C ARG A 254 7.20 -6.70 26.60
N LYS A 255 8.24 -6.26 25.95
CA LYS A 255 9.32 -7.12 25.44
C LYS A 255 10.11 -7.70 26.62
N VAL A 256 10.33 -9.01 26.61
CA VAL A 256 11.16 -9.71 27.61
C VAL A 256 12.47 -10.17 27.04
N SER A 257 12.49 -10.60 25.76
CA SER A 257 13.68 -11.03 25.02
C SER A 257 13.35 -11.07 23.53
N GLY A 258 14.31 -11.39 22.70
CA GLY A 258 14.11 -11.66 21.28
C GLY A 258 14.61 -13.03 20.92
N GLN A 259 14.02 -13.63 19.89
CA GLN A 259 14.51 -14.86 19.27
C GLN A 259 14.29 -14.78 17.76
N SER A 260 14.96 -15.66 17.01
CA SER A 260 14.67 -15.75 15.58
C SER A 260 13.25 -16.29 15.37
N ALA A 261 12.44 -15.55 14.64
CA ALA A 261 11.14 -16.03 14.18
C ALA A 261 11.35 -16.83 12.89
N SER A 262 11.18 -18.15 12.94
CA SER A 262 11.23 -19.02 11.77
C SER A 262 9.88 -19.67 11.51
N ALA A 263 9.42 -19.64 10.26
CA ALA A 263 8.27 -20.39 9.82
C ALA A 263 8.70 -21.76 9.28
N PRO A 264 7.94 -22.84 9.56
CA PRO A 264 8.18 -24.12 8.91
C PRO A 264 7.97 -23.99 7.39
N ASN A 265 8.87 -24.60 6.62
CA ASN A 265 8.68 -24.73 5.18
C ASN A 265 7.65 -25.83 4.90
N VAL A 266 6.49 -25.43 4.36
CA VAL A 266 5.35 -26.33 4.12
C VAL A 266 5.11 -26.44 2.61
N PRO A 267 5.18 -27.64 2.04
CA PRO A 267 4.79 -27.84 0.64
C PRO A 267 3.34 -27.40 0.39
N VAL A 268 3.08 -26.77 -0.75
CA VAL A 268 1.77 -26.19 -1.08
C VAL A 268 0.61 -27.19 -0.97
N ASN A 269 0.84 -28.46 -1.31
CA ASN A 269 -0.17 -29.52 -1.24
C ASN A 269 -0.53 -29.95 0.19
N LYS A 270 0.24 -29.52 1.20
CA LYS A 270 -0.01 -29.78 2.63
C LYS A 270 -0.51 -28.55 3.38
N LEU A 271 -0.71 -27.42 2.73
CA LEU A 271 -1.15 -26.19 3.40
C LEU A 271 -2.48 -26.34 4.14
N SER A 272 -3.39 -27.20 3.68
CA SER A 272 -4.66 -27.46 4.37
C SER A 272 -4.50 -28.07 5.77
N GLU A 273 -3.36 -28.71 6.05
CA GLU A 273 -3.03 -29.26 7.37
C GLU A 273 -2.48 -28.18 8.34
N HIS A 274 -2.19 -26.98 7.82
CA HIS A 274 -1.57 -25.87 8.54
C HIS A 274 -2.45 -24.62 8.60
N THR A 275 -3.77 -24.78 8.58
CA THR A 275 -4.69 -23.64 8.71
C THR A 275 -4.46 -22.86 9.99
N TYR A 276 -4.57 -21.53 9.91
CA TYR A 276 -4.28 -20.57 10.98
C TYR A 276 -2.87 -20.70 11.56
N SER A 277 -1.93 -21.21 10.76
CA SER A 277 -0.51 -21.29 11.11
C SER A 277 0.30 -20.37 10.22
N TRP A 278 1.37 -19.79 10.79
CA TRP A 278 2.33 -19.01 10.03
C TRP A 278 3.39 -19.95 9.43
N VAL A 279 3.47 -19.98 8.13
CA VAL A 279 4.31 -20.90 7.36
C VAL A 279 5.12 -20.16 6.28
N HIS A 280 6.15 -20.82 5.77
CA HIS A 280 6.83 -20.46 4.54
C HIS A 280 6.43 -21.46 3.45
N THR A 281 6.05 -20.98 2.26
CA THR A 281 5.66 -21.84 1.14
C THR A 281 5.91 -21.16 -0.20
N SER A 282 6.16 -21.98 -1.21
CA SER A 282 6.24 -21.55 -2.61
C SER A 282 5.07 -22.16 -3.38
N PHE A 283 4.41 -21.36 -4.21
CA PHE A 283 3.25 -21.80 -5.00
C PHE A 283 3.05 -20.95 -6.25
N THR A 284 2.34 -21.52 -7.23
CA THR A 284 1.79 -20.75 -8.35
C THR A 284 0.43 -20.21 -7.94
N ALA A 285 0.25 -18.88 -7.99
CA ALA A 285 -1.02 -18.25 -7.65
C ALA A 285 -2.12 -18.68 -8.63
N ASN A 286 -3.25 -19.20 -8.13
CA ASN A 286 -4.37 -19.74 -8.91
C ASN A 286 -5.67 -19.74 -8.09
N GLU A 287 -6.75 -20.36 -8.60
CA GLU A 287 -8.02 -20.43 -7.89
C GLU A 287 -7.94 -21.13 -6.52
N LYS A 288 -7.03 -22.08 -6.37
CA LYS A 288 -6.88 -22.85 -5.12
C LYS A 288 -5.95 -22.17 -4.12
N TYR A 289 -4.92 -21.47 -4.59
CA TYR A 289 -3.90 -20.83 -3.75
C TYR A 289 -3.78 -19.37 -4.11
N LYS A 290 -4.11 -18.47 -3.16
CA LYS A 290 -4.15 -17.03 -3.36
C LYS A 290 -3.35 -16.30 -2.28
N LEU A 291 -2.85 -15.13 -2.60
CA LEU A 291 -2.38 -14.18 -1.58
C LEU A 291 -3.58 -13.44 -0.98
N ALA A 292 -3.47 -13.00 0.27
CA ALA A 292 -4.39 -12.04 0.85
C ALA A 292 -4.33 -10.70 0.12
N ASP A 293 -5.39 -9.93 0.27
CA ASP A 293 -5.56 -8.66 -0.40
C ASP A 293 -4.70 -7.51 0.18
N SER A 294 -5.02 -6.31 -0.23
CA SER A 294 -4.27 -5.06 -0.18
C SER A 294 -3.82 -4.51 1.19
N ARG A 295 -4.08 -5.13 2.33
CA ARG A 295 -3.66 -4.58 3.65
C ARG A 295 -2.16 -4.56 3.81
N THR A 296 -1.49 -5.51 3.18
CA THR A 296 -0.03 -5.61 3.13
C THR A 296 0.57 -4.90 1.92
N GLY A 297 -0.25 -4.24 1.06
CA GLY A 297 0.18 -3.68 -0.21
C GLY A 297 0.36 -4.71 -1.32
N VAL A 298 -0.05 -5.97 -1.11
CA VAL A 298 0.03 -7.05 -2.10
C VAL A 298 -1.36 -7.33 -2.67
N PRO A 299 -1.61 -7.07 -3.95
CA PRO A 299 -2.90 -7.33 -4.58
C PRO A 299 -3.15 -8.83 -4.76
N CYS A 300 -4.35 -9.28 -4.41
CA CYS A 300 -4.75 -10.69 -4.37
C CYS A 300 -4.81 -11.39 -5.74
N PHE A 301 -5.12 -10.68 -6.82
CA PHE A 301 -5.34 -11.26 -8.15
C PHE A 301 -4.39 -10.80 -9.25
N ALA A 302 -3.57 -9.79 -9.00
CA ALA A 302 -2.65 -9.26 -10.00
C ALA A 302 -1.56 -10.26 -10.43
N TYR A 303 -1.45 -11.39 -9.73
CA TYR A 303 -0.41 -12.39 -9.90
C TYR A 303 -0.94 -13.79 -10.24
N TYR A 304 -2.18 -13.91 -10.74
CA TYR A 304 -2.69 -15.21 -11.20
C TYR A 304 -1.72 -15.81 -12.24
N GLY A 305 -1.20 -17.01 -11.93
CA GLY A 305 -0.17 -17.65 -12.72
C GLY A 305 1.28 -17.28 -12.33
N ALA A 306 1.50 -16.31 -11.42
CA ALA A 306 2.83 -15.98 -10.95
C ALA A 306 3.36 -17.02 -9.94
N GLU A 307 4.67 -17.24 -9.95
CA GLU A 307 5.38 -18.04 -8.97
C GLU A 307 5.69 -17.19 -7.74
N ILE A 308 5.12 -17.55 -6.60
CA ILE A 308 5.19 -16.81 -5.35
C ILE A 308 5.92 -17.62 -4.29
N ASP A 309 6.80 -16.96 -3.57
CA ASP A 309 7.40 -17.45 -2.33
C ASP A 309 6.91 -16.56 -1.18
N CYS A 310 6.24 -17.14 -0.18
CA CYS A 310 5.51 -16.37 0.82
C CYS A 310 5.69 -16.90 2.24
N TYR A 311 5.99 -15.99 3.15
CA TYR A 311 5.79 -16.17 4.59
C TYR A 311 4.40 -15.63 4.95
N GLY A 312 3.47 -16.51 5.32
CA GLY A 312 2.09 -16.06 5.56
C GLY A 312 1.31 -16.97 6.50
N ILE A 313 0.17 -16.47 6.96
CA ILE A 313 -0.82 -17.27 7.69
C ILE A 313 -1.72 -17.95 6.67
N VAL A 314 -1.94 -19.25 6.83
CA VAL A 314 -2.85 -20.02 5.96
C VAL A 314 -4.28 -19.82 6.41
N ILE A 315 -5.10 -19.19 5.58
CA ILE A 315 -6.53 -18.94 5.86
C ILE A 315 -7.37 -19.81 4.93
N PRO A 316 -8.24 -20.69 5.44
CA PRO A 316 -9.17 -21.45 4.62
C PRO A 316 -10.38 -20.59 4.22
N GLN A 317 -10.73 -20.60 2.93
CA GLN A 317 -11.94 -19.96 2.41
C GLN A 317 -12.64 -20.89 1.40
N GLY A 318 -13.53 -21.73 1.90
CA GLY A 318 -14.12 -22.80 1.10
C GLY A 318 -13.05 -23.79 0.61
N THR A 319 -12.92 -23.94 -0.71
CA THR A 319 -11.90 -24.78 -1.33
C THR A 319 -10.57 -24.05 -1.61
N THR A 320 -10.54 -22.75 -1.38
CA THR A 320 -9.38 -21.88 -1.58
C THR A 320 -8.56 -21.76 -0.29
N LEU A 321 -7.24 -21.76 -0.40
CA LEU A 321 -6.33 -21.42 0.68
C LEU A 321 -5.70 -20.06 0.38
N ILE A 322 -5.85 -19.13 1.30
CA ILE A 322 -5.28 -17.79 1.20
C ILE A 322 -4.04 -17.72 2.08
N LEU A 323 -2.92 -17.31 1.50
CA LEU A 323 -1.72 -16.95 2.24
C LEU A 323 -1.83 -15.47 2.61
N TYR A 324 -1.90 -15.18 3.91
CA TYR A 324 -1.95 -13.83 4.46
C TYR A 324 -0.55 -13.43 4.91
N PRO A 325 0.24 -12.69 4.08
CA PRO A 325 1.54 -12.18 4.49
C PRO A 325 1.36 -11.09 5.56
N LEU A 326 2.25 -11.04 6.54
CA LEU A 326 2.16 -10.07 7.62
C LEU A 326 2.70 -8.70 7.21
N THR A 327 3.61 -8.71 6.23
CA THR A 327 4.14 -7.51 5.57
C THR A 327 4.35 -7.81 4.08
N ALA A 328 4.46 -6.77 3.26
CA ALA A 328 4.75 -6.95 1.84
C ALA A 328 6.14 -7.60 1.60
N GLN A 329 7.10 -7.41 2.51
CA GLN A 329 8.41 -8.08 2.43
C GLN A 329 8.37 -9.59 2.69
N ASP A 330 7.25 -10.12 3.20
CA ASP A 330 7.03 -11.56 3.33
C ASP A 330 6.73 -12.23 1.99
N VAL A 331 6.57 -11.46 0.91
CA VAL A 331 6.27 -11.95 -0.43
C VAL A 331 7.48 -11.73 -1.34
N THR A 332 7.89 -12.80 -2.00
CA THR A 332 8.85 -12.76 -3.10
C THR A 332 8.17 -13.26 -4.37
N ILE A 333 8.21 -12.44 -5.42
CA ILE A 333 7.73 -12.82 -6.75
C ILE A 333 8.93 -13.36 -7.52
N ASN A 334 8.81 -14.60 -8.02
CA ASN A 334 9.84 -15.26 -8.79
C ASN A 334 9.57 -15.14 -10.28
N TYR A 335 10.54 -14.64 -11.02
CA TYR A 335 10.54 -14.59 -12.48
C TYR A 335 11.65 -15.46 -13.05
N TYR A 336 11.36 -16.19 -14.12
CA TYR A 336 12.27 -17.18 -14.72
C TYR A 336 12.55 -16.83 -16.18
N ASP A 337 13.80 -17.08 -16.60
CA ASP A 337 14.24 -16.79 -17.98
C ASP A 337 13.71 -17.79 -19.02
N ASP A 338 13.22 -18.96 -18.56
CA ASP A 338 12.75 -20.08 -19.37
C ASP A 338 11.25 -20.41 -19.17
N LYS A 339 10.52 -19.60 -18.39
CA LYS A 339 9.09 -19.77 -18.17
C LYS A 339 8.30 -18.55 -18.70
N LEU A 340 6.99 -18.73 -18.85
CA LEU A 340 6.07 -17.61 -19.04
C LEU A 340 5.89 -16.91 -17.68
N ASN A 341 6.27 -15.63 -17.63
CA ASN A 341 6.12 -14.82 -16.43
C ASN A 341 4.83 -14.00 -16.48
N THR A 342 4.17 -13.89 -15.33
CA THR A 342 2.99 -13.04 -15.14
C THR A 342 3.39 -11.78 -14.38
N TYR A 343 3.04 -10.63 -14.90
CA TYR A 343 3.36 -9.33 -14.32
C TYR A 343 2.09 -8.68 -13.79
N GLY A 344 2.19 -8.05 -12.63
CA GLY A 344 1.10 -7.35 -11.95
C GLY A 344 1.61 -6.14 -11.16
N GLU A 345 0.71 -5.44 -10.49
CA GLU A 345 1.03 -4.27 -9.67
C GLU A 345 1.24 -4.68 -8.21
N ALA A 346 2.39 -4.36 -7.62
CA ALA A 346 2.64 -4.48 -6.19
C ALA A 346 3.65 -3.45 -5.69
N GLN A 347 3.61 -3.18 -4.38
CA GLN A 347 4.54 -2.25 -3.72
C GLN A 347 5.23 -2.95 -2.55
N ASN A 348 6.48 -2.58 -2.33
CA ASN A 348 7.32 -3.05 -1.22
C ASN A 348 7.52 -4.59 -1.17
N VAL A 349 7.31 -5.31 -2.26
CA VAL A 349 7.56 -6.75 -2.37
C VAL A 349 8.99 -7.04 -2.77
N ASN A 350 9.44 -8.26 -2.51
CA ASN A 350 10.72 -8.71 -3.04
C ASN A 350 10.51 -9.32 -4.44
N VAL A 351 11.50 -9.16 -5.29
CA VAL A 351 11.53 -9.76 -6.63
C VAL A 351 12.81 -10.56 -6.80
N HIS A 352 12.67 -11.80 -7.23
CA HIS A 352 13.76 -12.70 -7.53
C HIS A 352 13.71 -13.11 -9.01
N ILE A 353 14.70 -12.66 -9.78
CA ILE A 353 14.80 -12.95 -11.22
C ILE A 353 15.87 -14.01 -11.41
N HIS A 354 15.46 -15.18 -11.85
CA HIS A 354 16.33 -16.34 -12.09
C HIS A 354 17.03 -16.19 -13.45
N GLN A 355 17.95 -15.24 -13.53
CA GLN A 355 18.74 -14.91 -14.69
C GLN A 355 20.23 -14.83 -14.32
N ALA A 356 21.04 -15.69 -14.92
CA ALA A 356 22.49 -15.65 -14.73
C ALA A 356 23.16 -14.66 -15.67
N LEU A 357 24.12 -13.90 -15.15
CA LEU A 357 25.00 -13.02 -15.91
C LEU A 357 26.46 -13.40 -15.65
N LYS A 358 27.31 -13.29 -16.69
CA LYS A 358 28.72 -13.62 -16.63
C LYS A 358 29.58 -12.38 -16.51
N GLN A 359 30.59 -12.43 -15.62
CA GLN A 359 31.64 -11.42 -15.51
C GLN A 359 32.47 -11.35 -16.80
N GLY A 360 32.94 -10.15 -17.14
CA GLY A 360 33.89 -9.90 -18.22
C GLY A 360 33.34 -10.03 -19.63
N VAL A 361 32.03 -10.31 -19.77
CA VAL A 361 31.33 -10.28 -21.06
C VAL A 361 30.14 -9.37 -20.97
N PHE A 362 29.75 -8.77 -22.07
CA PHE A 362 28.52 -8.00 -22.12
C PHE A 362 27.31 -8.94 -22.21
N ASN A 363 26.36 -8.71 -21.32
CA ASN A 363 25.05 -9.37 -21.30
C ASN A 363 23.99 -8.35 -21.67
N THR A 364 23.02 -8.71 -22.50
CA THR A 364 21.81 -7.92 -22.66
C THR A 364 20.87 -8.22 -21.50
N LEU A 365 20.23 -7.21 -20.91
CA LEU A 365 19.35 -7.36 -19.75
C LEU A 365 18.17 -6.39 -19.83
N THR A 366 16.96 -6.92 -19.61
CA THR A 366 15.72 -6.15 -19.47
C THR A 366 15.03 -6.61 -18.20
N LEU A 367 14.82 -5.71 -17.24
CA LEU A 367 14.24 -6.06 -15.95
C LEU A 367 12.75 -5.69 -15.87
N PRO A 368 11.93 -6.48 -15.17
CA PRO A 368 10.53 -6.15 -14.90
C PRO A 368 10.38 -5.08 -13.80
N VAL A 369 11.46 -4.68 -13.14
CA VAL A 369 11.50 -3.69 -12.06
C VAL A 369 12.57 -2.64 -12.34
N SER A 370 12.35 -1.43 -11.84
CA SER A 370 13.37 -0.38 -11.85
C SER A 370 14.35 -0.57 -10.71
N LEU A 371 15.61 -0.21 -10.94
CA LEU A 371 16.66 -0.19 -9.93
C LEU A 371 17.18 1.25 -9.77
N SER A 372 17.33 1.71 -8.55
CA SER A 372 18.09 2.92 -8.24
C SER A 372 19.60 2.73 -8.50
N ALA A 373 20.36 3.79 -8.55
CA ALA A 373 21.82 3.70 -8.72
C ALA A 373 22.50 2.88 -7.61
N SER A 374 22.00 2.96 -6.37
CA SER A 374 22.50 2.16 -5.25
C SER A 374 22.19 0.68 -5.39
N GLU A 375 21.00 0.33 -5.86
CA GLU A 375 20.60 -1.08 -6.12
C GLU A 375 21.38 -1.67 -7.29
N VAL A 376 21.62 -0.91 -8.35
CA VAL A 376 22.49 -1.33 -9.46
C VAL A 376 23.88 -1.72 -8.95
N LYS A 377 24.49 -0.90 -8.09
CA LYS A 377 25.78 -1.19 -7.47
C LYS A 377 25.74 -2.40 -6.53
N SER A 378 24.65 -2.55 -5.79
CA SER A 378 24.46 -3.69 -4.89
C SER A 378 24.31 -5.01 -5.66
N VAL A 379 23.54 -5.01 -6.74
CA VAL A 379 23.23 -6.22 -7.53
C VAL A 379 24.38 -6.62 -8.44
N PHE A 380 25.00 -5.68 -9.15
CA PHE A 380 25.99 -5.96 -10.20
C PHE A 380 27.43 -5.66 -9.77
N GLY A 381 27.64 -4.97 -8.64
CA GLY A 381 28.94 -4.57 -8.11
C GLY A 381 29.32 -3.12 -8.47
N GLN A 382 30.22 -2.53 -7.68
CA GLN A 382 30.63 -1.13 -7.82
C GLN A 382 31.35 -0.83 -9.15
N ALA A 383 32.06 -1.81 -9.70
CA ALA A 383 32.81 -1.70 -10.96
C ALA A 383 32.01 -2.26 -12.18
N ALA A 384 30.73 -2.58 -12.01
CA ALA A 384 29.91 -3.05 -13.11
C ALA A 384 29.79 -2.01 -14.22
N VAL A 385 29.71 -2.46 -15.45
CA VAL A 385 29.42 -1.61 -16.61
C VAL A 385 27.96 -1.74 -16.96
N ILE A 386 27.22 -0.64 -16.91
CA ILE A 386 25.84 -0.53 -17.34
C ILE A 386 25.81 0.50 -18.47
N ALA A 387 25.19 0.16 -19.61
CA ALA A 387 25.11 1.08 -20.73
C ALA A 387 23.79 0.97 -21.50
N LYS A 388 23.33 2.09 -22.05
CA LYS A 388 22.17 2.18 -22.94
C LYS A 388 22.60 2.23 -24.40
N PHE A 389 21.78 1.67 -25.29
CA PHE A 389 21.95 1.84 -26.72
C PHE A 389 21.91 3.34 -27.08
N ALA A 390 22.85 3.76 -27.91
CA ALA A 390 22.95 5.15 -28.38
C ALA A 390 22.70 5.25 -29.87
N TYR A 391 23.55 4.63 -30.70
CA TYR A 391 23.47 4.68 -32.17
C TYR A 391 24.34 3.61 -32.82
N VAL A 392 24.25 3.49 -34.12
CA VAL A 392 25.13 2.63 -34.95
C VAL A 392 26.06 3.54 -35.78
N GLU A 393 27.36 3.24 -35.78
CA GLU A 393 28.38 4.00 -36.48
C GLU A 393 29.33 3.03 -37.19
N GLY A 394 29.30 2.99 -38.51
CA GLY A 394 30.13 2.06 -39.29
C GLY A 394 29.93 0.62 -38.89
N ASN A 395 30.99 -0.05 -38.45
CA ASN A 395 30.97 -1.43 -37.96
C ASN A 395 30.73 -1.56 -36.44
N ASN A 396 30.35 -0.48 -35.80
CA ASN A 396 30.15 -0.43 -34.36
C ASN A 396 28.69 -0.18 -33.97
N VAL A 397 28.22 -0.88 -32.96
CA VAL A 397 26.98 -0.59 -32.22
C VAL A 397 27.40 0.09 -30.93
N VAL A 398 27.11 1.37 -30.82
CA VAL A 398 27.59 2.22 -29.75
C VAL A 398 26.59 2.26 -28.59
N PHE A 399 27.08 1.96 -27.41
CA PHE A 399 26.38 2.11 -26.15
C PHE A 399 27.01 3.21 -25.32
N GLN A 400 26.19 3.99 -24.63
CA GLN A 400 26.62 5.00 -23.70
C GLN A 400 26.62 4.43 -22.28
N ARG A 401 27.80 4.47 -21.61
CA ARG A 401 27.92 4.05 -20.21
C ARG A 401 27.09 4.97 -19.34
N LEU A 402 26.36 4.37 -18.41
CA LEU A 402 25.66 5.10 -17.34
C LEU A 402 26.55 5.17 -16.10
N THR A 403 26.78 6.38 -15.62
CA THR A 403 27.53 6.63 -14.37
C THR A 403 26.54 7.09 -13.31
N ASP A 404 26.51 6.40 -12.17
CA ASP A 404 25.63 6.72 -11.04
C ASP A 404 24.13 6.86 -11.40
N ALA A 405 23.67 6.06 -12.37
CA ALA A 405 22.30 6.04 -12.83
C ALA A 405 21.61 4.70 -12.50
N GLY A 406 20.30 4.75 -12.32
CA GLY A 406 19.45 3.58 -12.17
C GLY A 406 19.10 2.92 -13.51
N MET A 407 18.39 1.79 -13.43
CA MET A 407 17.79 1.10 -14.58
C MET A 407 16.27 1.22 -14.50
N GLN A 408 15.61 1.41 -15.63
CA GLN A 408 14.16 1.51 -15.72
C GLN A 408 13.54 0.15 -16.10
N ALA A 409 12.41 -0.19 -15.51
CA ALA A 409 11.65 -1.39 -15.86
C ALA A 409 11.26 -1.37 -17.35
N GLY A 410 11.39 -2.52 -18.01
CA GLY A 410 11.04 -2.69 -19.43
C GLY A 410 12.09 -2.16 -20.41
N GLU A 411 13.06 -1.36 -19.96
CA GLU A 411 14.13 -0.87 -20.83
C GLU A 411 15.30 -1.85 -20.92
N PRO A 412 15.85 -2.08 -22.12
CA PRO A 412 17.00 -2.94 -22.31
C PRO A 412 18.32 -2.20 -22.02
N TYR A 413 19.23 -2.91 -21.39
CA TYR A 413 20.58 -2.45 -21.07
C TYR A 413 21.64 -3.46 -21.50
N LEU A 414 22.83 -2.97 -21.73
CA LEU A 414 24.03 -3.76 -21.79
C LEU A 414 24.67 -3.78 -20.40
N VAL A 415 24.93 -4.97 -19.86
CA VAL A 415 25.44 -5.17 -18.51
C VAL A 415 26.65 -6.07 -18.51
N SER A 416 27.75 -5.62 -17.88
CA SER A 416 28.87 -6.47 -17.51
C SER A 416 29.04 -6.40 -15.99
N PRO A 417 28.60 -7.44 -15.24
CA PRO A 417 28.69 -7.42 -13.78
C PRO A 417 30.13 -7.54 -13.30
N GLN A 418 30.41 -7.06 -12.08
CA GLN A 418 31.73 -7.16 -11.47
C GLN A 418 32.12 -8.61 -11.14
N THR A 419 31.14 -9.45 -10.85
CA THR A 419 31.31 -10.89 -10.57
C THR A 419 30.19 -11.67 -11.26
N ASP A 420 30.37 -12.97 -11.45
CA ASP A 420 29.30 -13.85 -11.93
C ASP A 420 28.07 -13.74 -11.04
N THR A 421 26.92 -13.46 -11.63
CA THR A 421 25.63 -13.34 -10.95
C THR A 421 24.78 -14.56 -11.33
N LYS A 422 24.32 -15.32 -10.33
CA LYS A 422 23.45 -16.49 -10.58
C LYS A 422 21.99 -16.11 -10.75
N SER A 423 21.56 -15.07 -10.05
CA SER A 423 20.20 -14.51 -10.08
C SER A 423 20.25 -13.07 -9.61
N ILE A 424 19.17 -12.33 -9.84
CA ILE A 424 19.02 -10.94 -9.42
C ILE A 424 17.93 -10.88 -8.35
N PHE A 425 18.27 -10.43 -7.15
CA PHE A 425 17.32 -10.21 -6.07
C PHE A 425 17.18 -8.72 -5.78
N VAL A 426 15.95 -8.23 -5.78
CA VAL A 426 15.62 -6.83 -5.50
C VAL A 426 14.63 -6.81 -4.34
N ALA A 427 15.04 -6.23 -3.22
CA ALA A 427 14.21 -6.15 -2.02
C ALA A 427 13.32 -4.91 -2.06
N GLN A 428 12.11 -5.02 -1.49
CA GLN A 428 11.21 -3.91 -1.21
C GLN A 428 10.95 -2.99 -2.42
N THR A 429 10.80 -3.60 -3.60
CA THR A 429 10.63 -2.90 -4.87
C THR A 429 9.17 -2.76 -5.25
N GLN A 430 8.91 -1.88 -6.18
CA GLN A 430 7.62 -1.74 -6.84
C GLN A 430 7.63 -2.53 -8.15
N VAL A 431 6.61 -3.35 -8.34
CA VAL A 431 6.36 -4.07 -9.59
C VAL A 431 5.22 -3.39 -10.33
N HIS A 432 5.42 -3.19 -11.62
CA HIS A 432 4.41 -2.74 -12.57
C HIS A 432 4.27 -3.75 -13.68
N SER A 433 3.25 -3.61 -14.51
CA SER A 433 3.19 -4.30 -15.81
C SER A 433 4.14 -3.59 -16.79
N PRO A 434 5.41 -4.00 -16.87
CA PRO A 434 6.41 -3.25 -17.64
C PRO A 434 6.12 -3.36 -19.13
N GLN A 435 6.38 -2.28 -19.85
CA GLN A 435 6.25 -2.25 -21.31
C GLN A 435 7.63 -2.18 -21.92
N THR A 436 7.84 -2.96 -22.98
CA THR A 436 9.03 -2.85 -23.83
C THR A 436 8.69 -2.04 -25.07
N ASN A 437 9.68 -1.34 -25.65
CA ASN A 437 9.48 -0.60 -26.90
C ASN A 437 9.89 -1.48 -28.10
N PRO A 438 8.95 -2.07 -28.85
CA PRO A 438 9.26 -2.92 -30.00
C PRO A 438 9.81 -2.16 -31.20
N ASN A 439 9.64 -0.83 -31.24
CA ASN A 439 10.11 0.02 -32.34
C ASN A 439 11.54 0.56 -32.08
N SER A 440 12.19 0.15 -31.00
CA SER A 440 13.60 0.50 -30.75
C SER A 440 14.52 -0.43 -31.56
N PRO A 441 15.67 0.05 -32.05
CA PRO A 441 16.71 -0.84 -32.57
C PRO A 441 17.29 -1.84 -31.58
N PHE A 442 17.09 -1.61 -30.28
CA PHE A 442 17.48 -2.50 -29.19
C PHE A 442 16.24 -2.82 -28.35
N VAL A 443 15.68 -4.02 -28.54
CA VAL A 443 14.36 -4.42 -28.03
C VAL A 443 14.50 -5.36 -26.85
N GLY A 444 13.95 -4.97 -25.71
CA GLY A 444 13.93 -5.80 -24.49
C GLY A 444 12.86 -6.90 -24.56
N THR A 445 13.11 -8.02 -23.87
CA THR A 445 12.16 -9.13 -23.72
C THR A 445 11.91 -9.44 -22.26
N LEU A 446 10.65 -9.52 -21.86
CA LEU A 446 10.23 -9.88 -20.51
C LEU A 446 9.74 -11.33 -20.41
N ASN A 447 9.37 -11.89 -21.54
CA ASN A 447 9.06 -13.33 -21.73
C ASN A 447 9.87 -13.87 -22.89
N ALA A 448 10.08 -15.18 -22.89
CA ALA A 448 10.70 -15.84 -24.04
C ALA A 448 9.87 -15.56 -25.32
N THR A 449 10.53 -15.17 -26.37
CA THR A 449 9.88 -14.79 -27.64
C THR A 449 10.72 -15.18 -28.84
N THR A 450 10.09 -15.31 -29.99
CA THR A 450 10.78 -15.44 -31.29
C THR A 450 10.92 -14.03 -31.88
N PRO A 451 12.15 -13.50 -32.01
CA PRO A 451 12.37 -12.20 -32.62
C PRO A 451 11.91 -12.17 -34.09
N PRO A 452 11.56 -11.02 -34.65
CA PRO A 452 11.24 -10.87 -36.08
C PRO A 452 12.39 -11.37 -36.94
N ALA A 453 12.08 -11.79 -38.16
CA ALA A 453 13.10 -12.15 -39.16
C ALA A 453 14.04 -10.94 -39.43
N GLY A 454 15.34 -11.20 -39.52
CA GLY A 454 16.34 -10.14 -39.66
C GLY A 454 16.83 -9.53 -38.35
N SER A 455 16.37 -10.04 -37.21
CA SER A 455 16.90 -9.64 -35.89
C SER A 455 18.24 -10.32 -35.58
N TYR A 456 18.97 -9.68 -34.66
CA TYR A 456 20.30 -10.13 -34.22
C TYR A 456 20.38 -10.23 -32.69
N TYR A 457 21.24 -11.13 -32.20
CA TYR A 457 21.58 -11.21 -30.80
C TYR A 457 23.08 -10.92 -30.58
N LEU A 458 23.44 -10.60 -29.35
CA LEU A 458 24.81 -10.41 -28.93
C LEU A 458 25.47 -11.77 -28.61
N ASN A 459 26.50 -12.14 -29.36
CA ASN A 459 27.26 -13.37 -29.09
C ASN A 459 28.35 -13.16 -28.02
N ARG A 460 29.03 -14.24 -27.63
CA ARG A 460 30.10 -14.21 -26.60
C ARG A 460 31.35 -13.42 -26.99
N GLN A 461 31.53 -13.11 -28.27
CA GLN A 461 32.63 -12.28 -28.79
C GLN A 461 32.25 -10.79 -28.86
N ASN A 462 31.13 -10.40 -28.23
CA ASN A 462 30.56 -9.05 -28.28
C ASN A 462 30.26 -8.55 -29.72
N LYS A 463 29.83 -9.48 -30.59
CA LYS A 463 29.42 -9.18 -31.95
C LYS A 463 27.96 -9.54 -32.17
N LEU A 464 27.31 -8.82 -33.04
CA LEU A 464 25.96 -9.15 -33.49
C LEU A 464 25.98 -10.38 -34.39
N GLN A 465 25.05 -11.29 -34.14
CA GLN A 465 24.84 -12.52 -34.87
C GLN A 465 23.34 -12.70 -35.16
N ALA A 466 23.02 -13.07 -36.41
CA ALA A 466 21.62 -13.27 -36.81
C ALA A 466 20.97 -14.45 -36.11
N PHE A 467 19.67 -14.33 -35.82
CA PHE A 467 18.85 -15.46 -35.42
C PHE A 467 18.59 -16.38 -36.60
N PHE A 468 18.61 -17.69 -36.37
CA PHE A 468 18.33 -18.70 -37.37
C PHE A 468 16.95 -19.33 -37.16
N GLY A 469 16.14 -19.37 -38.20
CA GLY A 469 14.83 -20.01 -38.18
C GLY A 469 13.92 -19.49 -37.05
N ASN A 470 13.32 -20.41 -36.30
CA ASN A 470 12.42 -20.10 -35.18
C ASN A 470 13.14 -20.05 -33.83
N GLN A 471 14.42 -19.68 -33.79
CA GLN A 471 15.19 -19.57 -32.56
C GLN A 471 14.54 -18.56 -31.62
N GLN A 472 14.30 -18.97 -30.39
CA GLN A 472 13.76 -18.08 -29.35
C GLN A 472 14.89 -17.41 -28.56
N ILE A 473 14.62 -16.18 -28.12
CA ILE A 473 15.39 -15.51 -27.08
C ILE A 473 14.67 -15.70 -25.75
N LYS A 474 15.44 -15.94 -24.69
CA LYS A 474 14.92 -16.09 -23.33
C LYS A 474 14.33 -14.77 -22.79
N ALA A 475 13.52 -14.85 -21.74
CA ALA A 475 13.10 -13.67 -20.98
C ALA A 475 14.31 -12.90 -20.42
N PHE A 476 14.10 -11.64 -20.09
CA PHE A 476 15.09 -10.71 -19.51
C PHE A 476 16.32 -10.45 -20.38
N LYS A 477 16.23 -10.69 -21.67
CA LYS A 477 17.26 -10.40 -22.66
C LYS A 477 16.84 -9.21 -23.53
N ALA A 478 17.68 -8.87 -24.50
CA ALA A 478 17.33 -7.97 -25.58
C ALA A 478 17.95 -8.44 -26.88
N TYR A 479 17.31 -8.09 -27.99
CA TYR A 479 17.77 -8.33 -29.32
C TYR A 479 17.86 -7.03 -30.11
N PHE A 480 18.52 -7.07 -31.25
CA PHE A 480 18.65 -5.93 -32.14
C PHE A 480 17.76 -6.13 -33.37
N ASN A 481 17.04 -5.08 -33.73
CA ASN A 481 16.16 -5.03 -34.89
C ASN A 481 16.47 -3.79 -35.73
N ASP A 482 16.12 -3.83 -37.02
CA ASP A 482 16.25 -2.70 -37.96
C ASP A 482 17.64 -2.06 -38.03
N ILE A 483 18.70 -2.87 -37.88
CA ILE A 483 20.09 -2.43 -38.08
C ILE A 483 20.61 -2.94 -39.41
N GLU A 484 20.91 -2.03 -40.30
CA GLU A 484 21.47 -2.38 -41.61
C GLU A 484 22.84 -3.04 -41.48
N ASN A 485 23.05 -4.14 -42.22
CA ASN A 485 24.29 -4.89 -42.25
C ASN A 485 24.83 -5.22 -40.86
N ALA A 486 23.93 -5.67 -39.95
CA ALA A 486 24.22 -5.83 -38.54
C ALA A 486 25.14 -7.02 -38.23
N GLU A 487 25.19 -8.05 -39.10
CA GLU A 487 26.00 -9.24 -38.88
C GLU A 487 27.48 -8.90 -38.69
N GLY A 488 28.05 -9.37 -37.57
CA GLY A 488 29.45 -9.14 -37.23
C GLY A 488 29.81 -7.77 -36.66
N LYS A 489 28.86 -6.80 -36.60
CA LYS A 489 29.11 -5.51 -35.96
C LYS A 489 29.49 -5.70 -34.48
N THR A 490 30.43 -4.88 -34.02
CA THR A 490 31.00 -4.98 -32.68
C THR A 490 30.35 -4.00 -31.71
N ILE A 491 30.10 -4.43 -30.47
CA ILE A 491 29.65 -3.54 -29.40
C ILE A 491 30.81 -2.67 -28.91
N VAL A 492 30.57 -1.35 -28.83
CA VAL A 492 31.48 -0.37 -28.24
C VAL A 492 30.76 0.40 -27.14
N VAL A 493 31.34 0.44 -25.94
CA VAL A 493 30.82 1.26 -24.85
C VAL A 493 31.65 2.52 -24.76
N LYS A 494 31.00 3.67 -24.95
CA LYS A 494 31.63 5.00 -24.79
C LYS A 494 31.24 5.59 -23.42
N ASP A 495 32.20 6.17 -22.71
CA ASP A 495 31.91 6.95 -21.52
C ASP A 495 31.19 8.25 -21.90
N VAL A 496 30.32 8.74 -21.01
CA VAL A 496 29.76 10.09 -21.16
C VAL A 496 30.91 11.08 -20.98
N THR A 497 31.45 11.54 -22.10
CA THR A 497 32.26 12.77 -22.01
C THR A 497 31.32 13.89 -21.65
N ASN A 498 31.51 14.52 -20.47
CA ASN A 498 30.88 15.79 -20.12
C ASN A 498 31.47 16.89 -21.03
N GLY A 499 31.18 16.80 -22.31
CA GLY A 499 31.61 17.71 -23.35
C GLY A 499 30.60 17.61 -24.49
N ILE A 500 30.12 18.75 -24.90
CA ILE A 500 29.31 18.95 -26.09
C ILE A 500 29.94 18.12 -27.21
N GLN A 501 29.25 17.06 -27.66
CA GLN A 501 29.72 16.31 -28.86
C GLN A 501 29.73 17.26 -30.03
N GLN A 502 30.91 17.53 -30.60
CA GLN A 502 30.97 18.10 -31.95
C GLN A 502 30.52 17.02 -32.95
N PRO A 503 29.54 17.28 -33.81
CA PRO A 503 29.34 16.45 -34.97
C PRO A 503 30.61 16.55 -35.83
N THR A 504 31.27 15.43 -36.07
CA THR A 504 32.29 15.33 -37.12
C THR A 504 31.57 15.41 -38.44
N SER A 505 31.54 16.60 -39.01
CA SER A 505 31.08 16.79 -40.38
C SER A 505 32.25 16.63 -41.33
N GLU A 506 32.27 15.55 -42.09
CA GLU A 506 32.80 15.59 -43.44
C GLU A 506 31.58 15.71 -44.38
N ASN A 507 31.24 16.95 -44.70
CA ASN A 507 30.75 17.44 -46.00
C ASN A 507 30.42 18.93 -45.87
N GLU A 508 31.37 19.77 -46.23
CA GLU A 508 31.12 21.18 -46.52
C GLU A 508 30.23 21.29 -47.76
N ILE A 509 29.01 21.80 -47.57
CA ILE A 509 28.33 22.77 -48.45
C ILE A 509 27.03 23.20 -47.73
N ASN A 510 27.01 24.41 -47.21
CA ASN A 510 26.03 25.21 -46.47
C ASN A 510 26.37 25.31 -44.97
N ALA A 511 27.15 26.31 -44.61
CA ALA A 511 27.47 26.64 -43.24
C ALA A 511 26.17 26.97 -42.48
N PRO A 512 25.76 26.16 -41.47
CA PRO A 512 24.65 26.53 -40.61
C PRO A 512 25.08 27.72 -39.75
N LEU A 513 24.15 28.61 -39.46
CA LEU A 513 24.33 29.74 -38.51
C LEU A 513 24.93 29.24 -37.20
N PRO A 514 25.92 29.95 -36.62
CA PRO A 514 26.60 29.52 -35.41
C PRO A 514 25.61 29.27 -34.27
N THR A 515 25.80 28.18 -33.55
CA THR A 515 24.94 27.86 -32.40
C THR A 515 25.49 28.56 -31.14
N ILE A 516 24.74 29.57 -30.69
CA ILE A 516 25.15 30.45 -29.59
C ILE A 516 24.34 30.17 -28.34
N TYR A 517 25.02 29.98 -27.18
CA TYR A 517 24.41 29.85 -25.87
C TYR A 517 24.98 30.88 -24.90
N ASN A 518 24.14 31.38 -23.99
CA ASN A 518 24.63 32.13 -22.82
C ASN A 518 25.17 31.16 -21.73
N LEU A 519 25.76 31.70 -20.66
CA LEU A 519 26.29 30.88 -19.56
C LEU A 519 25.23 30.09 -18.77
N ASN A 520 23.96 30.42 -18.93
CA ASN A 520 22.84 29.70 -18.31
C ASN A 520 22.31 28.55 -19.20
N GLY A 521 22.98 28.26 -20.33
CA GLY A 521 22.60 27.19 -21.25
C GLY A 521 21.42 27.53 -22.17
N GLN A 522 20.94 28.78 -22.20
CA GLN A 522 19.88 29.19 -23.11
C GLN A 522 20.43 29.48 -24.49
N ARG A 523 19.82 28.91 -25.53
CA ARG A 523 20.15 29.16 -26.93
C ARG A 523 19.72 30.57 -27.34
N LEU A 524 20.64 31.34 -27.90
CA LEU A 524 20.37 32.67 -28.41
C LEU A 524 20.18 32.61 -29.95
N SER A 525 19.14 33.23 -30.45
CA SER A 525 18.91 33.42 -31.88
C SER A 525 19.54 34.73 -32.31
N GLY A 526 20.58 34.65 -33.17
CA GLY A 526 21.22 35.86 -33.71
C GLY A 526 22.59 35.58 -34.27
N ASP A 527 23.14 36.54 -35.05
CA ASP A 527 24.48 36.49 -35.58
C ASP A 527 25.47 36.91 -34.50
N LYS A 528 26.69 36.36 -34.54
CA LYS A 528 27.81 36.68 -33.62
C LYS A 528 28.08 38.17 -33.46
N GLY A 529 27.82 38.95 -34.50
CA GLY A 529 28.00 40.41 -34.54
C GLY A 529 26.90 41.19 -33.77
N ALA A 530 25.80 40.55 -33.40
CA ALA A 530 24.66 41.19 -32.67
C ALA A 530 24.68 40.93 -31.18
N LEU A 531 25.68 40.22 -30.64
CA LEU A 531 25.77 39.89 -29.20
C LEU A 531 26.30 41.04 -28.40
N ALA A 532 25.67 41.31 -27.23
CA ALA A 532 26.20 42.25 -26.27
C ALA A 532 27.56 41.75 -25.71
N PRO A 533 28.42 42.65 -25.24
CA PRO A 533 29.68 42.25 -24.59
C PRO A 533 29.44 41.24 -23.46
N GLY A 534 30.11 40.10 -23.50
CA GLY A 534 29.86 39.03 -22.52
C GLY A 534 30.60 37.74 -22.86
N ILE A 535 30.32 36.69 -22.06
CA ILE A 535 30.89 35.36 -22.27
C ILE A 535 29.76 34.44 -22.83
N TYR A 536 30.03 33.80 -23.95
CA TYR A 536 29.11 32.92 -24.66
C TYR A 536 29.78 31.60 -24.99
N ILE A 537 28.99 30.59 -25.27
CA ILE A 537 29.41 29.34 -25.86
C ILE A 537 28.98 29.40 -27.35
N ILE A 538 29.91 29.56 -28.25
CA ILE A 538 29.66 29.64 -29.71
C ILE A 538 30.28 28.41 -30.34
N ASP A 539 29.49 27.61 -31.04
CA ASP A 539 29.90 26.34 -31.67
C ASP A 539 30.71 25.45 -30.70
N GLY A 540 30.22 25.34 -29.43
CA GLY A 540 30.85 24.55 -28.38
C GLY A 540 32.12 25.16 -27.75
N LYS A 541 32.54 26.36 -28.16
CA LYS A 541 33.73 27.02 -27.59
C LYS A 541 33.35 28.24 -26.74
N LYS A 542 33.98 28.37 -25.56
CA LYS A 542 33.86 29.56 -24.73
C LYS A 542 34.47 30.75 -25.44
N THR A 543 33.65 31.75 -25.79
CA THR A 543 34.05 32.96 -26.52
C THR A 543 33.70 34.19 -25.72
N ILE A 544 34.64 35.13 -25.66
CA ILE A 544 34.43 36.45 -25.07
C ILE A 544 34.10 37.42 -26.21
N VAL A 545 32.90 37.99 -26.17
CA VAL A 545 32.49 39.07 -27.06
C VAL A 545 32.77 40.38 -26.33
N ARG A 546 33.52 41.29 -26.93
CA ARG A 546 33.96 42.59 -26.37
C ARG A 546 33.17 43.72 -26.95
#